data_0c0c867ab16d120b0ff51f2308d3c762
#
_entry.id   0c0c867ab16d120b0ff51f2308d3c762
#
_cell.length_a   1.000
_cell.length_b   1.000
_cell.length_c   1.000
_cell.angle_alpha   90.00
_cell.angle_beta   90.00
_cell.angle_gamma   90.00
#
_symmetry.space_group_name_H-M   'P 1'
#
loop_
_entity.id
_entity.type
_entity.pdbx_description
1 polymer ?
#
loop_
_entity_poly.entity_id
_entity_poly.type
_entity_poly.pdbx_seq_one_letter_code
_entity_poly.pdbx_strand_id
1 'polypeptide(L)'
;MPSAMVATEDIEADLEKYYGEEQVTAVIALKVDTKEADRIAARVAEFPSMQDVFLVTGDTDIVAKARFANYKEMKAFVLQSLLPIRGVKDARTLMVVTAYKEGGISKEIG
;
A
#
# COMPACT_ATOMS: atom_id res chain seq x y z
N MET A 1 -3.36 0.09 24.96
CA MET A 1 -2.23 -0.45 24.25
C MET A 1 -1.19 0.62 23.96
N PRO A 2 0.04 0.36 24.26
CA PRO A 2 1.09 1.36 24.06
C PRO A 2 1.59 1.34 22.63
N SER A 3 0.67 1.42 21.69
CA SER A 3 0.99 1.25 20.29
C SER A 3 2.05 2.21 19.79
N ALA A 4 2.00 3.44 20.27
CA ALA A 4 2.96 4.44 19.83
C ALA A 4 4.39 4.10 20.23
N MET A 5 4.53 3.22 21.21
CA MET A 5 5.83 2.87 21.74
C MET A 5 6.31 1.51 21.25
N VAL A 6 5.49 0.81 20.48
CA VAL A 6 5.90 -0.48 19.94
C VAL A 6 6.97 -0.26 18.89
N ALA A 7 8.04 -1.02 18.98
CA ALA A 7 9.12 -0.91 17.99
C ALA A 7 8.64 -1.35 16.62
N THR A 8 9.19 -0.73 15.59
CA THR A 8 8.80 -1.03 14.21
C THR A 8 9.02 -2.50 13.88
N GLU A 9 10.13 -3.06 14.32
CA GLU A 9 10.40 -4.46 14.00
C GLU A 9 9.43 -5.41 14.72
N ASP A 10 8.89 -5.01 15.90
CA ASP A 10 7.88 -5.83 16.57
C ASP A 10 6.58 -5.81 15.78
N ILE A 11 6.22 -4.65 15.23
CA ILE A 11 5.03 -4.54 14.41
C ILE A 11 5.19 -5.37 13.15
N GLU A 12 6.36 -5.32 12.53
CA GLU A 12 6.62 -6.10 11.34
C GLU A 12 6.54 -7.59 11.61
N ALA A 13 7.10 -8.02 12.74
CA ALA A 13 7.05 -9.43 13.11
C ALA A 13 5.63 -9.91 13.30
N ASP A 14 4.80 -9.08 13.95
CA ASP A 14 3.39 -9.42 14.16
C ASP A 14 2.65 -9.48 12.84
N LEU A 15 2.92 -8.57 11.92
CA LEU A 15 2.28 -8.56 10.62
C LEU A 15 2.66 -9.79 9.82
N GLU A 16 3.93 -10.18 9.85
CA GLU A 16 4.38 -11.38 9.14
C GLU A 16 3.76 -12.63 9.71
N LYS A 17 3.61 -12.68 11.04
CA LYS A 17 2.99 -13.82 11.68
C LYS A 17 1.53 -13.94 11.29
N TYR A 18 0.83 -12.81 11.20
CA TYR A 18 -0.58 -12.77 10.85
C TYR A 18 -0.82 -13.03 9.37
N TYR A 19 -0.02 -12.40 8.51
CA TYR A 19 -0.28 -12.37 7.08
C TYR A 19 0.74 -13.12 6.26
N GLY A 20 1.66 -13.84 6.92
CA GLY A 20 2.81 -14.41 6.24
C GLY A 20 2.47 -15.23 5.03
N GLU A 21 1.37 -15.99 5.09
CA GLU A 21 0.96 -16.84 3.99
C GLU A 21 -0.38 -16.48 3.41
N GLU A 22 -0.97 -15.39 3.90
CA GLU A 22 -2.28 -14.97 3.43
C GLU A 22 -2.16 -13.78 2.50
N GLN A 23 -3.08 -13.72 1.55
CA GLN A 23 -3.17 -12.59 0.66
C GLN A 23 -3.40 -11.31 1.45
N VAL A 24 -2.71 -10.25 1.09
CA VAL A 24 -2.86 -8.97 1.75
C VAL A 24 -3.32 -7.92 0.76
N THR A 25 -4.16 -7.02 1.27
CA THR A 25 -4.57 -5.84 0.54
C THR A 25 -3.93 -4.63 1.19
N ALA A 26 -3.36 -3.76 0.40
CA ALA A 26 -2.69 -2.57 0.90
C ALA A 26 -3.21 -1.33 0.20
N VAL A 27 -3.29 -0.24 0.96
CA VAL A 27 -3.54 1.08 0.41
C VAL A 27 -2.21 1.82 0.50
N ILE A 28 -1.72 2.27 -0.65
CA ILE A 28 -0.40 2.88 -0.74
C ILE A 28 -0.57 4.33 -1.15
N ALA A 29 -0.02 5.23 -0.35
CA ALA A 29 -0.04 6.65 -0.62
C ALA A 29 1.36 7.09 -1.01
N LEU A 30 1.48 7.69 -2.19
CA LEU A 30 2.76 8.15 -2.71
C LEU A 30 2.83 9.66 -2.73
N LYS A 31 3.96 10.17 -2.28
CA LYS A 31 4.32 11.56 -2.47
C LYS A 31 5.32 11.61 -3.61
N VAL A 32 5.04 12.44 -4.60
CA VAL A 32 5.86 12.47 -5.80
C VAL A 32 6.15 13.90 -6.22
N ASP A 33 7.09 14.07 -7.14
CA ASP A 33 7.32 15.35 -7.78
C ASP A 33 6.06 15.70 -8.58
N THR A 34 5.48 16.86 -8.27
CA THR A 34 4.22 17.28 -8.86
C THR A 34 4.26 17.28 -10.38
N LYS A 35 5.40 17.68 -10.94
CA LYS A 35 5.55 17.74 -12.41
C LYS A 35 5.54 16.38 -13.05
N GLU A 36 5.85 15.33 -12.27
CA GLU A 36 5.93 13.98 -12.77
C GLU A 36 4.74 13.12 -12.36
N ALA A 37 3.77 13.72 -11.68
CA ALA A 37 2.71 12.94 -11.04
C ALA A 37 1.92 12.08 -12.02
N ASP A 38 1.55 12.65 -13.17
CA ASP A 38 0.79 11.88 -14.17
C ASP A 38 1.60 10.71 -14.71
N ARG A 39 2.86 10.95 -15.01
CA ARG A 39 3.74 9.90 -15.53
C ARG A 39 3.90 8.79 -14.50
N ILE A 40 4.12 9.17 -13.24
CA ILE A 40 4.31 8.19 -12.18
C ILE A 40 3.03 7.40 -11.94
N ALA A 41 1.88 8.07 -11.93
CA ALA A 41 0.61 7.38 -11.74
C ALA A 41 0.37 6.35 -12.86
N ALA A 42 0.65 6.74 -14.10
CA ALA A 42 0.50 5.82 -15.22
C ALA A 42 1.44 4.63 -15.09
N ARG A 43 2.68 4.87 -14.65
CA ARG A 43 3.64 3.81 -14.46
C ARG A 43 3.21 2.85 -13.34
N VAL A 44 2.72 3.40 -12.24
CA VAL A 44 2.25 2.59 -11.11
C VAL A 44 1.08 1.72 -11.54
N ALA A 45 0.20 2.27 -12.38
CA ALA A 45 -0.97 1.53 -12.83
C ALA A 45 -0.61 0.32 -13.71
N GLU A 46 0.60 0.26 -14.23
CA GLU A 46 1.03 -0.88 -15.05
C GLU A 46 1.35 -2.14 -14.25
N PHE A 47 1.58 -2.00 -12.95
CA PHE A 47 1.92 -3.16 -12.14
C PHE A 47 0.68 -4.04 -11.93
N PRO A 48 0.81 -5.36 -12.17
CA PRO A 48 -0.34 -6.26 -12.03
C PRO A 48 -0.95 -6.29 -10.63
N SER A 49 -0.16 -5.98 -9.60
CA SER A 49 -0.66 -5.98 -8.22
C SER A 49 -1.63 -4.84 -7.95
N MET A 50 -1.61 -3.80 -8.79
CA MET A 50 -2.45 -2.64 -8.58
C MET A 50 -3.86 -2.90 -9.05
N GLN A 51 -4.84 -2.63 -8.18
CA GLN A 51 -6.24 -2.73 -8.53
C GLN A 51 -6.83 -1.37 -8.86
N ASP A 52 -6.41 -0.35 -8.15
CA ASP A 52 -6.88 1.02 -8.34
C ASP A 52 -5.71 1.96 -8.17
N VAL A 53 -5.64 2.98 -9.02
CA VAL A 53 -4.61 4.01 -8.91
C VAL A 53 -5.27 5.35 -9.17
N PHE A 54 -5.15 6.27 -8.23
CA PHE A 54 -5.79 7.58 -8.31
C PHE A 54 -4.78 8.69 -8.09
N LEU A 55 -4.91 9.74 -8.87
CA LEU A 55 -4.23 10.99 -8.58
C LEU A 55 -5.16 11.79 -7.68
N VAL A 56 -4.65 12.28 -6.56
CA VAL A 56 -5.49 12.92 -5.56
C VAL A 56 -4.92 14.26 -5.16
N THR A 57 -5.71 15.05 -4.43
CA THR A 57 -5.26 16.31 -3.84
C THR A 57 -5.12 16.11 -2.33
N GLY A 58 -4.25 16.90 -1.71
CA GLY A 58 -4.03 16.84 -0.27
C GLY A 58 -2.57 16.60 0.04
N ASP A 59 -2.33 15.92 1.16
CA ASP A 59 -0.97 15.68 1.62
C ASP A 59 -0.24 14.63 0.82
N THR A 60 -0.96 13.87 0.03
CA THR A 60 -0.36 12.86 -0.83
C THR A 60 -0.81 13.12 -2.26
N ASP A 61 -0.09 12.54 -3.21
CA ASP A 61 -0.35 12.82 -4.62
C ASP A 61 -1.02 11.65 -5.33
N ILE A 62 -0.66 10.42 -4.98
CA ILE A 62 -1.20 9.23 -5.62
C ILE A 62 -1.64 8.26 -4.53
N VAL A 63 -2.84 7.70 -4.69
CA VAL A 63 -3.33 6.66 -3.79
C VAL A 63 -3.65 5.45 -4.63
N ALA A 64 -3.14 4.31 -4.21
CA ALA A 64 -3.33 3.07 -4.93
C ALA A 64 -3.81 1.98 -3.99
N LYS A 65 -4.63 1.06 -4.52
CA LYS A 65 -5.01 -0.13 -3.80
C LYS A 65 -4.37 -1.30 -4.52
N ALA A 66 -3.71 -2.17 -3.77
CA ALA A 66 -2.96 -3.27 -4.35
C ALA A 66 -3.20 -4.55 -3.56
N ARG A 67 -3.01 -5.68 -4.24
CA ARG A 67 -3.13 -6.99 -3.62
C ARG A 67 -1.88 -7.80 -3.87
N PHE A 68 -1.44 -8.49 -2.82
CA PHE A 68 -0.21 -9.29 -2.87
C PHE A 68 -0.49 -10.66 -2.27
N ALA A 69 0.31 -11.64 -2.68
CA ALA A 69 0.16 -12.99 -2.20
C ALA A 69 0.43 -13.09 -0.70
N ASN A 70 1.33 -12.25 -0.18
CA ASN A 70 1.65 -12.25 1.24
C ASN A 70 2.35 -10.94 1.59
N TYR A 71 2.59 -10.76 2.88
CA TYR A 71 3.20 -9.54 3.39
C TYR A 71 4.61 -9.33 2.84
N LYS A 72 5.37 -10.40 2.73
CA LYS A 72 6.75 -10.30 2.26
C LYS A 72 6.80 -9.77 0.83
N GLU A 73 5.91 -10.24 -0.02
CA GLU A 73 5.85 -9.74 -1.39
C GLU A 73 5.42 -8.29 -1.45
N MET A 74 4.49 -7.90 -0.59
CA MET A 74 4.08 -6.49 -0.52
C MET A 74 5.26 -5.60 -0.14
N LYS A 75 5.99 -6.00 0.89
CA LYS A 75 7.14 -5.22 1.36
C LYS A 75 8.21 -5.12 0.26
N ALA A 76 8.50 -6.23 -0.39
CA ALA A 76 9.48 -6.24 -1.47
C ALA A 76 9.04 -5.33 -2.61
N PHE A 77 7.76 -5.36 -2.96
CA PHE A 77 7.23 -4.53 -4.03
C PHE A 77 7.41 -3.05 -3.73
N VAL A 78 7.06 -2.62 -2.53
CA VAL A 78 7.20 -1.21 -2.17
C VAL A 78 8.66 -0.78 -2.24
N LEU A 79 9.56 -1.58 -1.68
CA LEU A 79 10.97 -1.22 -1.60
C LEU A 79 11.68 -1.32 -2.94
N GLN A 80 11.33 -2.30 -3.75
CA GLN A 80 12.07 -2.59 -4.97
C GLN A 80 11.42 -2.08 -6.23
N SER A 81 10.12 -1.84 -6.21
CA SER A 81 9.40 -1.43 -7.41
C SER A 81 8.83 -0.01 -7.33
N LEU A 82 8.35 0.41 -6.18
CA LEU A 82 7.74 1.74 -6.06
C LEU A 82 8.75 2.82 -5.69
N LEU A 83 9.48 2.61 -4.60
CA LEU A 83 10.42 3.65 -4.14
C LEU A 83 11.50 3.99 -5.16
N PRO A 84 11.99 3.05 -5.97
CA PRO A 84 13.00 3.41 -6.97
C PRO A 84 12.48 4.21 -8.16
N ILE A 85 11.17 4.33 -8.33
CA ILE A 85 10.64 5.11 -9.46
C ILE A 85 11.09 6.55 -9.31
N ARG A 86 11.69 7.09 -10.38
CA ARG A 86 12.19 8.45 -10.35
C ARG A 86 11.04 9.41 -10.12
N GLY A 87 11.21 10.31 -9.14
CA GLY A 87 10.18 11.29 -8.80
C GLY A 87 9.34 10.89 -7.59
N VAL A 88 9.44 9.64 -7.15
CA VAL A 88 8.76 9.20 -5.93
C VAL A 88 9.58 9.68 -4.74
N LYS A 89 8.96 10.47 -3.88
CA LYS A 89 9.63 11.04 -2.72
C LYS A 89 9.40 10.22 -1.46
N ASP A 90 8.23 9.62 -1.34
CA ASP A 90 7.87 8.87 -0.15
C ASP A 90 6.72 7.92 -0.48
N ALA A 91 6.67 6.82 0.25
CA ALA A 91 5.60 5.84 0.12
C ALA A 91 5.14 5.46 1.51
N ARG A 92 3.83 5.59 1.74
CA ARG A 92 3.22 5.16 2.99
C ARG A 92 2.28 4.01 2.66
N THR A 93 2.47 2.90 3.34
CA THR A 93 1.69 1.70 3.08
C THR A 93 0.81 1.39 4.27
N LEU A 94 -0.49 1.25 4.01
CA LEU A 94 -1.48 0.89 5.02
C LEU A 94 -2.02 -0.48 4.67
N MET A 95 -1.88 -1.43 5.58
CA MET A 95 -2.44 -2.76 5.35
C MET A 95 -3.87 -2.78 5.80
N VAL A 96 -4.74 -3.34 4.96
CA VAL A 96 -6.15 -3.49 5.30
C VAL A 96 -6.28 -4.65 6.27
N VAL A 97 -6.76 -4.35 7.47
CA VAL A 97 -6.99 -5.37 8.49
C VAL A 97 -8.32 -6.05 8.27
N THR A 98 -9.35 -5.26 8.02
CA THR A 98 -10.69 -5.76 7.81
C THR A 98 -11.40 -4.86 6.81
N ALA A 99 -12.02 -5.46 5.82
CA ALA A 99 -12.82 -4.70 4.85
C ALA A 99 -14.29 -4.84 5.22
N TYR A 100 -14.93 -3.73 5.50
CA TYR A 100 -16.37 -3.72 5.77
C TYR A 100 -17.17 -3.50 4.49
N LYS A 101 -16.57 -2.85 3.53
CA LYS A 101 -17.18 -2.65 2.22
C LYS A 101 -16.05 -2.53 1.21
N GLU A 102 -16.20 -3.19 0.10
CA GLU A 102 -15.17 -3.16 -0.92
C GLU A 102 -15.81 -3.28 -2.29
N GLY A 103 -15.39 -2.39 -3.21
CA GLY A 103 -15.97 -2.38 -4.54
C GLY A 103 -17.46 -2.12 -4.53
N GLY A 104 -17.95 -1.37 -3.53
CA GLY A 104 -19.37 -1.08 -3.38
C GLY A 104 -20.18 -2.20 -2.75
N ILE A 105 -19.52 -3.29 -2.35
CA ILE A 105 -20.19 -4.46 -1.80
C ILE A 105 -19.89 -4.56 -0.31
N SER A 106 -20.95 -4.64 0.51
CA SER A 106 -20.78 -4.81 1.95
C SER A 106 -20.24 -6.19 2.26
N LYS A 107 -19.29 -6.25 3.18
CA LYS A 107 -18.70 -7.51 3.59
C LYS A 107 -19.34 -7.97 4.89
N GLU A 108 -19.65 -9.24 4.96
CA GLU A 108 -20.14 -9.82 6.20
C GLU A 108 -18.96 -10.18 7.08
N ILE A 109 -19.03 -9.66 8.31
CA ILE A 109 -17.99 -9.94 9.30
C ILE A 109 -18.66 -10.78 10.35
N GLY A 110 -18.48 -12.05 10.26
CA GLY A 110 -19.21 -12.97 11.11
C GLY A 110 -18.60 -13.23 12.44
#